data_8e2b880bc55b474128b78cdda1c8bd61
#
_entry.id   8e2b880bc55b474128b78cdda1c8bd61
#
_cell.length_a   1.000
_cell.length_b   1.000
_cell.length_c   1.000
_cell.angle_alpha   90.00
_cell.angle_beta   90.00
_cell.angle_gamma   90.00
#
_symmetry.space_group_name_H-M   'P 1'
#
loop_
_entity.id
_entity.type
_entity.pdbx_description
1 polymer ?
#
loop_
_entity_poly.entity_id
_entity_poly.type
_entity_poly.pdbx_seq_one_letter_code
_entity_poly.pdbx_strand_id
1 'polypeptide(L)'
;MIKKLRMKMIVASMVSLFVVLLVIETIVAGLNYQKIVADAEMILMLLEENDGRFPEDDPRKMENTVSGKPEMGEPGKEGEMSPELPYESRFFSVMFNEKGEVSMVDTGKIASIDTASAIQYAETVLADEKEDGFMDDYRYRVCHSENGMQILFLDRGRELSNFRNLIMTGIGVSVLGLLAVFVSVIFLSAYMIRPFLKNEEKQKRFITDAGHELKTPLAIIDADTEVLAMDMGKMNGFRIFRCRASDLQN
;
A
#
# COMPACT_ATOMS: atom_id res chain seq x y z
N MET A 1 -28.45 15.35 -9.04
CA MET A 1 -27.07 15.80 -8.82
C MET A 1 -26.43 15.17 -7.59
N ILE A 2 -27.06 15.22 -6.44
CA ILE A 2 -26.53 14.74 -5.13
C ILE A 2 -26.11 13.25 -5.13
N LYS A 3 -26.89 12.36 -5.75
CA LYS A 3 -26.52 10.92 -5.85
C LYS A 3 -25.22 10.68 -6.62
N LYS A 4 -24.97 11.44 -7.70
CA LYS A 4 -23.72 11.33 -8.49
C LYS A 4 -22.52 11.85 -7.70
N LEU A 5 -22.68 12.94 -6.93
CA LEU A 5 -21.61 13.49 -6.08
C LEU A 5 -21.25 12.51 -4.97
N ARG A 6 -22.25 11.94 -4.31
CA ARG A 6 -22.08 10.91 -3.29
C ARG A 6 -21.28 9.71 -3.81
N MET A 7 -21.65 9.17 -4.98
CA MET A 7 -20.95 8.04 -5.58
C MET A 7 -19.48 8.38 -5.87
N LYS A 8 -19.21 9.59 -6.41
CA LYS A 8 -17.83 10.02 -6.65
C LYS A 8 -16.99 10.10 -5.36
N MET A 9 -17.57 10.61 -4.28
CA MET A 9 -16.88 10.67 -2.98
C MET A 9 -16.59 9.27 -2.41
N ILE A 10 -17.57 8.35 -2.49
CA ILE A 10 -17.38 6.97 -2.05
C ILE A 10 -16.25 6.31 -2.86
N VAL A 11 -16.30 6.40 -4.18
CA VAL A 11 -15.27 5.82 -5.04
C VAL A 11 -13.91 6.43 -4.78
N ALA A 12 -13.81 7.76 -4.64
CA ALA A 12 -12.55 8.43 -4.36
C ALA A 12 -11.93 7.99 -3.03
N SER A 13 -12.74 7.87 -1.96
CA SER A 13 -12.26 7.40 -0.66
C SER A 13 -11.83 5.93 -0.70
N MET A 14 -12.56 5.08 -1.41
CA MET A 14 -12.21 3.67 -1.56
C MET A 14 -10.92 3.48 -2.36
N VAL A 15 -10.76 4.23 -3.47
CA VAL A 15 -9.52 4.20 -4.27
C VAL A 15 -8.33 4.69 -3.46
N SER A 16 -8.49 5.79 -2.71
CA SER A 16 -7.42 6.29 -1.85
C SER A 16 -6.98 5.27 -0.80
N LEU A 17 -7.95 4.64 -0.12
CA LEU A 17 -7.65 3.61 0.88
C LEU A 17 -6.98 2.38 0.25
N PHE A 18 -7.47 1.93 -0.91
CA PHE A 18 -6.88 0.82 -1.64
C PHE A 18 -5.41 1.08 -2.02
N VAL A 19 -5.11 2.28 -2.53
CA VAL A 19 -3.73 2.68 -2.87
C VAL A 19 -2.83 2.67 -1.65
N VAL A 20 -3.29 3.20 -0.51
CA VAL A 20 -2.50 3.20 0.74
C VAL A 20 -2.21 1.78 1.20
N LEU A 21 -3.21 0.88 1.22
CA LEU A 21 -3.02 -0.51 1.61
C LEU A 21 -2.04 -1.23 0.66
N LEU A 22 -2.18 -1.02 -0.65
CA LEU A 22 -1.29 -1.60 -1.64
C LEU A 22 0.16 -1.15 -1.43
N VAL A 23 0.40 0.13 -1.15
CA VAL A 23 1.74 0.66 -0.86
C VAL A 23 2.32 0.02 0.39
N ILE A 24 1.55 -0.07 1.47
CA ILE A 24 2.01 -0.69 2.72
C ILE A 24 2.38 -2.16 2.49
N GLU A 25 1.52 -2.93 1.84
CA GLU A 25 1.79 -4.35 1.55
C GLU A 25 3.01 -4.54 0.65
N THR A 26 3.18 -3.68 -0.35
CA THR A 26 4.36 -3.74 -1.23
C THR A 26 5.65 -3.46 -0.46
N ILE A 27 5.65 -2.48 0.44
CA ILE A 27 6.82 -2.17 1.27
C ILE A 27 7.11 -3.33 2.22
N VAL A 28 6.12 -3.84 2.94
CA VAL A 28 6.30 -4.97 3.88
C VAL A 28 6.79 -6.21 3.16
N ALA A 29 6.20 -6.54 1.99
CA ALA A 29 6.64 -7.67 1.18
C ALA A 29 8.09 -7.48 0.69
N GLY A 30 8.44 -6.29 0.20
CA GLY A 30 9.79 -5.98 -0.28
C GLY A 30 10.84 -6.10 0.81
N LEU A 31 10.60 -5.52 1.99
CA LEU A 31 11.52 -5.61 3.12
C LEU A 31 11.69 -7.05 3.62
N ASN A 32 10.61 -7.81 3.70
CA ASN A 32 10.67 -9.21 4.12
C ASN A 32 11.44 -10.09 3.13
N TYR A 33 11.19 -9.90 1.82
CA TYR A 33 11.92 -10.60 0.77
C TYR A 33 13.41 -10.25 0.79
N GLN A 34 13.77 -8.97 0.91
CA GLN A 34 15.16 -8.54 1.02
C GLN A 34 15.85 -9.17 2.23
N LYS A 35 15.15 -9.29 3.37
CA LYS A 35 15.70 -9.96 4.55
C LYS A 35 15.97 -11.44 4.27
N ILE A 36 15.03 -12.18 3.65
CA ILE A 36 15.23 -13.59 3.29
C ILE A 36 16.47 -13.76 2.40
N VAL A 37 16.64 -12.88 1.41
CA VAL A 37 17.80 -12.90 0.51
C VAL A 37 19.09 -12.60 1.27
N ALA A 38 19.13 -11.55 2.07
CA ALA A 38 20.31 -11.12 2.81
C ALA A 38 20.77 -12.19 3.83
N ASP A 39 19.81 -12.78 4.57
CA ASP A 39 20.10 -13.87 5.51
C ASP A 39 20.65 -15.12 4.79
N ALA A 40 20.12 -15.42 3.60
CA ALA A 40 20.62 -16.53 2.80
C ALA A 40 22.01 -16.26 2.23
N GLU A 41 22.26 -15.06 1.76
CA GLU A 41 23.57 -14.67 1.23
C GLU A 41 24.66 -14.71 2.30
N MET A 42 24.35 -14.24 3.52
CA MET A 42 25.29 -14.32 4.65
C MET A 42 25.69 -15.77 4.93
N ILE A 43 24.73 -16.70 4.94
CA ILE A 43 25.02 -18.12 5.19
C ILE A 43 25.80 -18.72 4.04
N LEU A 44 25.45 -18.45 2.79
CA LEU A 44 26.16 -18.96 1.63
C LEU A 44 27.59 -18.44 1.56
N MET A 45 27.82 -17.17 1.90
CA MET A 45 29.17 -16.59 1.99
C MET A 45 30.01 -17.28 3.06
N LEU A 46 29.43 -17.57 4.22
CA LEU A 46 30.11 -18.31 5.26
C LEU A 46 30.47 -19.74 4.84
N LEU A 47 29.56 -20.41 4.15
CA LEU A 47 29.84 -21.75 3.62
C LEU A 47 30.89 -21.72 2.52
N GLU A 48 30.89 -20.70 1.66
CA GLU A 48 31.92 -20.50 0.63
C GLU A 48 33.30 -20.31 1.23
N GLU A 49 33.45 -19.47 2.28
CA GLU A 49 34.73 -19.25 2.97
C GLU A 49 35.29 -20.49 3.70
N ASN A 50 34.41 -21.47 3.98
CA ASN A 50 34.76 -22.68 4.73
C ASN A 50 34.58 -23.98 3.91
N ASP A 51 34.82 -23.94 2.60
CA ASP A 51 34.75 -25.10 1.69
C ASP A 51 33.42 -25.87 1.74
N GLY A 52 32.32 -25.15 1.85
CA GLY A 52 30.97 -25.74 1.90
C GLY A 52 30.58 -26.34 3.25
N ARG A 53 31.26 -25.98 4.33
CA ARG A 53 30.98 -26.43 5.69
C ARG A 53 30.83 -25.25 6.63
N PHE A 54 30.10 -25.41 7.71
CA PHE A 54 30.21 -24.46 8.79
C PHE A 54 31.55 -24.59 9.50
N PRO A 55 32.11 -23.48 10.00
CA PRO A 55 33.32 -23.56 10.83
C PRO A 55 33.10 -24.59 11.94
N GLU A 56 34.00 -25.56 12.04
CA GLU A 56 33.97 -26.48 13.19
C GLU A 56 34.16 -25.65 14.45
N ASP A 57 33.22 -25.83 15.40
CA ASP A 57 33.33 -25.28 16.75
C ASP A 57 34.60 -25.74 17.40
N ASP A 58 35.73 -25.05 17.15
CA ASP A 58 36.82 -25.04 18.09
C ASP A 58 36.44 -24.04 19.20
N PRO A 59 36.03 -24.52 20.39
CA PRO A 59 35.66 -23.65 21.50
C PRO A 59 36.74 -22.62 21.84
N ARG A 60 37.98 -22.84 21.39
CA ARG A 60 39.10 -21.93 21.59
C ARG A 60 39.21 -20.81 20.57
N LYS A 61 38.59 -20.94 19.41
CA LYS A 61 38.51 -19.84 18.41
C LYS A 61 37.37 -18.85 18.69
N MET A 62 36.26 -19.30 19.27
CA MET A 62 35.18 -18.41 19.73
C MET A 62 35.62 -17.48 20.87
N GLU A 63 36.55 -17.95 21.77
CA GLU A 63 37.02 -17.14 22.90
C GLU A 63 37.90 -15.94 22.46
N ASN A 64 38.47 -15.98 21.27
CA ASN A 64 39.30 -14.88 20.75
C ASN A 64 38.52 -13.86 19.90
N THR A 65 37.32 -14.18 19.47
CA THR A 65 36.44 -13.23 18.73
C THR A 65 35.41 -12.57 19.67
N VAL A 66 35.19 -13.18 20.85
CA VAL A 66 34.27 -12.69 21.89
C VAL A 66 35.05 -12.36 23.17
N SER A 67 36.08 -11.50 23.08
CA SER A 67 36.62 -10.82 24.26
C SER A 67 35.77 -9.56 24.54
N GLY A 68 34.49 -9.72 24.71
CA GLY A 68 33.53 -8.74 25.18
C GLY A 68 32.57 -9.46 26.13
N LYS A 69 32.68 -9.10 27.42
CA LYS A 69 31.78 -9.45 28.51
C LYS A 69 30.34 -9.70 28.07
N PRO A 70 29.67 -10.76 28.58
CA PRO A 70 28.23 -10.95 28.28
C PRO A 70 27.42 -9.85 28.97
N GLU A 71 27.12 -8.79 28.24
CA GLU A 71 26.03 -7.87 28.60
C GLU A 71 24.71 -8.51 28.13
N MET A 72 23.84 -8.70 29.12
CA MET A 72 22.50 -9.25 28.99
C MET A 72 21.73 -8.55 27.84
N GLY A 73 21.30 -9.36 26.85
CA GLY A 73 20.85 -8.97 25.52
C GLY A 73 19.87 -7.82 25.42
N GLU A 74 20.25 -6.86 24.64
CA GLU A 74 19.30 -6.01 23.94
C GLU A 74 18.90 -6.71 22.62
N PRO A 75 17.60 -6.81 22.30
CA PRO A 75 17.15 -7.35 21.01
C PRO A 75 17.42 -6.28 19.95
N GLY A 76 18.45 -6.49 19.11
CA GLY A 76 18.70 -5.58 17.98
C GLY A 76 20.12 -5.41 17.50
N LYS A 77 21.09 -6.20 17.92
CA LYS A 77 22.42 -6.23 17.27
C LYS A 77 22.38 -7.17 16.07
N GLU A 78 22.11 -6.61 14.91
CA GLU A 78 22.41 -7.21 13.61
C GLU A 78 23.91 -7.46 13.54
N GLY A 79 24.32 -8.73 13.54
CA GLY A 79 25.72 -9.13 13.33
C GLY A 79 26.26 -10.27 14.18
N GLU A 80 25.62 -10.69 15.25
CA GLU A 80 26.02 -11.89 15.99
C GLU A 80 25.34 -13.13 15.40
N MET A 81 26.11 -13.99 14.73
CA MET A 81 25.62 -15.30 14.29
C MET A 81 25.14 -16.11 15.50
N SER A 82 23.90 -16.57 15.43
CA SER A 82 23.41 -17.51 16.44
C SER A 82 24.27 -18.77 16.43
N PRO A 83 24.71 -19.26 17.60
CA PRO A 83 25.41 -20.55 17.71
C PRO A 83 24.60 -21.73 17.17
N GLU A 84 23.28 -21.58 17.06
CA GLU A 84 22.36 -22.57 16.53
C GLU A 84 22.32 -22.61 14.98
N LEU A 85 22.87 -21.59 14.32
CA LEU A 85 22.82 -21.44 12.86
C LEU A 85 23.31 -22.68 12.10
N PRO A 86 24.42 -23.36 12.49
CA PRO A 86 24.90 -24.58 11.82
C PRO A 86 23.94 -25.76 11.97
N TYR A 87 23.12 -25.78 13.01
CA TYR A 87 22.13 -26.83 13.29
C TYR A 87 20.78 -26.58 12.64
N GLU A 88 20.43 -25.32 12.47
CA GLU A 88 19.17 -24.90 11.84
C GLU A 88 19.25 -24.83 10.33
N SER A 89 20.46 -24.59 9.78
CA SER A 89 20.65 -24.44 8.36
C SER A 89 20.66 -25.79 7.64
N ARG A 90 19.76 -25.94 6.69
CA ARG A 90 19.68 -27.11 5.81
C ARG A 90 20.23 -26.73 4.44
N PHE A 91 21.28 -27.42 4.04
CA PHE A 91 21.94 -27.15 2.78
C PHE A 91 22.52 -28.43 2.18
N PHE A 92 22.83 -28.37 0.90
CA PHE A 92 23.58 -29.41 0.19
C PHE A 92 24.56 -28.74 -0.78
N SER A 93 25.59 -29.50 -1.19
CA SER A 93 26.57 -29.02 -2.15
C SER A 93 26.88 -30.05 -3.20
N VAL A 94 27.21 -29.61 -4.40
CA VAL A 94 27.67 -30.43 -5.51
C VAL A 94 28.98 -29.85 -6.01
N MET A 95 30.03 -30.66 -6.02
CA MET A 95 31.34 -30.28 -6.52
C MET A 95 31.57 -30.88 -7.89
N PHE A 96 32.10 -30.08 -8.79
CA PHE A 96 32.53 -30.47 -10.13
C PHE A 96 34.03 -30.34 -10.26
N ASN A 97 34.67 -31.31 -10.92
CA ASN A 97 36.09 -31.24 -11.26
C ASN A 97 36.35 -30.28 -12.43
N GLU A 98 37.60 -30.03 -12.76
CA GLU A 98 37.99 -29.18 -13.92
C GLU A 98 37.43 -29.65 -15.26
N LYS A 99 37.01 -30.92 -15.36
CA LYS A 99 36.41 -31.49 -16.58
C LYS A 99 34.89 -31.31 -16.63
N GLY A 100 34.27 -30.71 -15.59
CA GLY A 100 32.84 -30.56 -15.48
C GLY A 100 32.10 -31.85 -15.07
N GLU A 101 32.80 -32.86 -14.55
CA GLU A 101 32.19 -34.09 -14.02
C GLU A 101 31.94 -33.92 -12.51
N VAL A 102 30.83 -34.48 -12.02
CA VAL A 102 30.53 -34.47 -10.59
C VAL A 102 31.59 -35.24 -9.81
N SER A 103 32.30 -34.56 -8.93
CA SER A 103 33.33 -35.11 -8.08
C SER A 103 32.81 -35.53 -6.72
N MET A 104 31.94 -34.75 -6.10
CA MET A 104 31.38 -35.00 -4.78
C MET A 104 30.00 -34.39 -4.65
N VAL A 105 29.10 -35.07 -3.92
CA VAL A 105 27.79 -34.56 -3.51
C VAL A 105 27.65 -34.71 -2.02
N ASP A 106 27.42 -33.60 -1.31
CA ASP A 106 27.17 -33.62 0.13
C ASP A 106 25.74 -33.21 0.42
N THR A 107 24.91 -34.18 0.85
CA THR A 107 23.54 -34.01 1.28
C THR A 107 23.34 -34.26 2.78
N GLY A 108 24.44 -34.35 3.55
CA GLY A 108 24.43 -34.75 4.96
C GLY A 108 23.63 -33.81 5.89
N LYS A 109 23.37 -32.58 5.46
CA LYS A 109 22.66 -31.56 6.24
C LYS A 109 21.19 -31.40 5.81
N ILE A 110 20.72 -32.19 4.85
CA ILE A 110 19.34 -32.10 4.34
C ILE A 110 18.79 -33.49 4.06
N ALA A 111 17.57 -33.78 4.56
CA ALA A 111 16.93 -35.07 4.38
C ALA A 111 15.91 -35.09 3.23
N SER A 112 15.56 -33.92 2.70
CA SER A 112 14.50 -33.77 1.69
C SER A 112 14.97 -33.97 0.25
N ILE A 113 16.31 -34.12 0.04
CA ILE A 113 16.88 -34.26 -1.29
C ILE A 113 17.80 -35.48 -1.34
N ASP A 114 17.72 -36.26 -2.41
CA ASP A 114 18.63 -37.35 -2.69
C ASP A 114 19.76 -36.89 -3.63
N THR A 115 20.81 -37.72 -3.72
CA THR A 115 21.98 -37.43 -4.54
C THR A 115 21.65 -37.19 -6.01
N ALA A 116 20.68 -37.93 -6.57
CA ALA A 116 20.31 -37.79 -7.97
C ALA A 116 19.63 -36.45 -8.24
N SER A 117 18.70 -36.04 -7.36
CA SER A 117 18.04 -34.77 -7.43
C SER A 117 19.02 -33.61 -7.21
N ALA A 118 19.97 -33.73 -6.28
CA ALA A 118 20.99 -32.72 -6.05
C ALA A 118 21.85 -32.46 -7.30
N ILE A 119 22.22 -33.52 -8.02
CA ILE A 119 22.95 -33.41 -9.29
C ILE A 119 22.09 -32.73 -10.35
N GLN A 120 20.81 -33.10 -10.47
CA GLN A 120 19.90 -32.48 -11.44
C GLN A 120 19.73 -30.97 -11.19
N TYR A 121 19.62 -30.54 -9.93
CA TYR A 121 19.57 -29.12 -9.56
C TYR A 121 20.88 -28.44 -9.99
N ALA A 122 22.02 -29.03 -9.71
CA ALA A 122 23.32 -28.45 -10.06
C ALA A 122 23.51 -28.32 -11.59
N GLU A 123 23.15 -29.35 -12.36
CA GLU A 123 23.17 -29.29 -13.82
C GLU A 123 22.25 -28.21 -14.39
N THR A 124 21.08 -28.00 -13.78
CA THR A 124 20.14 -26.96 -14.20
C THR A 124 20.72 -25.55 -13.92
N VAL A 125 21.39 -25.36 -12.78
CA VAL A 125 22.07 -24.09 -12.45
C VAL A 125 23.19 -23.81 -13.45
N LEU A 126 23.98 -24.83 -13.82
CA LEU A 126 25.03 -24.68 -14.82
C LEU A 126 24.50 -24.27 -16.19
N ALA A 127 23.35 -24.81 -16.58
CA ALA A 127 22.71 -24.45 -17.85
C ALA A 127 22.15 -23.00 -17.88
N ASP A 128 21.87 -22.41 -16.73
CA ASP A 128 21.30 -21.05 -16.62
C ASP A 128 22.40 -19.96 -16.58
N GLU A 129 23.68 -20.34 -16.50
CA GLU A 129 24.86 -19.45 -16.51
C GLU A 129 24.84 -18.32 -15.47
N LYS A 130 24.07 -18.47 -14.40
CA LYS A 130 24.00 -17.51 -13.29
C LYS A 130 24.82 -17.96 -12.11
N GLU A 131 25.57 -17.05 -11.53
CA GLU A 131 26.42 -17.35 -10.37
C GLU A 131 25.63 -17.48 -9.07
N ASP A 132 24.47 -16.84 -8.94
CA ASP A 132 23.58 -16.93 -7.78
C ASP A 132 22.12 -16.75 -8.15
N GLY A 133 21.23 -17.27 -7.34
CA GLY A 133 19.80 -17.17 -7.60
C GLY A 133 18.94 -18.01 -6.68
N PHE A 134 17.66 -18.08 -7.02
CA PHE A 134 16.72 -19.02 -6.44
C PHE A 134 16.35 -20.08 -7.48
N MET A 135 16.29 -21.32 -7.01
CA MET A 135 15.72 -22.43 -7.76
C MET A 135 14.76 -23.17 -6.84
N ASP A 136 13.46 -23.10 -7.16
CA ASP A 136 12.37 -23.52 -6.27
C ASP A 136 12.51 -22.92 -4.86
N ASP A 137 12.68 -23.74 -3.85
CA ASP A 137 12.83 -23.35 -2.45
C ASP A 137 14.29 -23.15 -2.02
N TYR A 138 15.25 -23.29 -2.95
CA TYR A 138 16.68 -23.24 -2.65
C TYR A 138 17.28 -21.92 -3.16
N ARG A 139 18.03 -21.23 -2.29
CA ARG A 139 18.98 -20.18 -2.70
C ARG A 139 20.29 -20.86 -3.05
N TYR A 140 20.83 -20.61 -4.24
CA TYR A 140 22.09 -21.22 -4.66
C TYR A 140 23.17 -20.16 -4.92
N ARG A 141 24.43 -20.60 -4.82
CA ARG A 141 25.62 -19.86 -5.21
C ARG A 141 26.64 -20.78 -5.84
N VAL A 142 27.23 -20.33 -6.93
CA VAL A 142 28.31 -20.99 -7.64
C VAL A 142 29.64 -20.46 -7.13
N CYS A 143 30.46 -21.31 -6.54
CA CYS A 143 31.75 -20.96 -5.98
C CYS A 143 32.82 -21.57 -6.86
N HIS A 144 33.78 -20.77 -7.34
CA HIS A 144 34.89 -21.22 -8.13
C HIS A 144 36.12 -21.43 -7.22
N SER A 145 36.77 -22.62 -7.29
CA SER A 145 37.95 -22.97 -6.53
C SER A 145 39.06 -23.39 -7.48
N GLU A 146 40.30 -23.40 -6.97
CA GLU A 146 41.49 -23.88 -7.74
C GLU A 146 41.33 -25.32 -8.26
N ASN A 147 40.53 -26.15 -7.58
CA ASN A 147 40.32 -27.56 -7.89
C ASN A 147 39.02 -27.88 -8.63
N GLY A 148 38.32 -26.87 -9.12
CA GLY A 148 37.02 -27.04 -9.81
C GLY A 148 35.98 -26.04 -9.35
N MET A 149 34.71 -26.43 -9.42
CA MET A 149 33.57 -25.59 -9.09
C MET A 149 32.68 -26.28 -8.06
N GLN A 150 32.20 -25.53 -7.10
CA GLN A 150 31.22 -25.99 -6.12
C GLN A 150 29.94 -25.19 -6.22
N ILE A 151 28.78 -25.85 -6.21
CA ILE A 151 27.51 -25.20 -6.13
C ILE A 151 26.91 -25.50 -4.75
N LEU A 152 26.62 -24.43 -4.01
CA LEU A 152 26.01 -24.49 -2.69
C LEU A 152 24.52 -24.19 -2.83
N PHE A 153 23.69 -25.02 -2.21
CA PHE A 153 22.22 -24.85 -2.17
C PHE A 153 21.76 -24.76 -0.73
N LEU A 154 21.12 -23.68 -0.38
CA LEU A 154 20.57 -23.43 0.95
C LEU A 154 19.04 -23.50 0.89
N ASP A 155 18.43 -24.40 1.67
CA ASP A 155 16.97 -24.54 1.78
C ASP A 155 16.35 -23.34 2.49
N ARG A 156 15.47 -22.64 1.78
CA ARG A 156 14.69 -21.50 2.25
C ARG A 156 13.16 -21.74 2.14
N GLY A 157 12.76 -22.98 1.96
CA GLY A 157 11.37 -23.34 1.76
C GLY A 157 10.46 -22.92 2.91
N ARG A 158 10.96 -22.99 4.16
CA ARG A 158 10.21 -22.55 5.34
C ARG A 158 9.99 -21.04 5.32
N GLU A 159 11.03 -20.26 5.07
CA GLU A 159 11.00 -18.80 5.02
C GLU A 159 10.13 -18.31 3.86
N LEU A 160 10.26 -18.92 2.68
CA LEU A 160 9.44 -18.61 1.51
C LEU A 160 7.97 -18.97 1.74
N SER A 161 7.69 -20.10 2.41
CA SER A 161 6.33 -20.47 2.79
C SER A 161 5.72 -19.48 3.78
N ASN A 162 6.49 -19.07 4.80
CA ASN A 162 6.06 -18.05 5.76
C ASN A 162 5.81 -16.71 5.07
N PHE A 163 6.67 -16.31 4.15
CA PHE A 163 6.51 -15.11 3.35
C PHE A 163 5.22 -15.15 2.50
N ARG A 164 4.96 -16.26 1.82
CA ARG A 164 3.72 -16.47 1.06
C ARG A 164 2.49 -16.40 1.96
N ASN A 165 2.54 -17.02 3.14
CA ASN A 165 1.45 -16.99 4.11
C ASN A 165 1.22 -15.56 4.65
N LEU A 166 2.28 -14.79 4.89
CA LEU A 166 2.21 -13.39 5.29
C LEU A 166 1.49 -12.55 4.24
N ILE A 167 1.86 -12.69 2.97
CA ILE A 167 1.20 -11.98 1.86
C ILE A 167 -0.26 -12.38 1.75
N MET A 168 -0.59 -13.67 1.78
CA MET A 168 -1.97 -14.14 1.68
C MET A 168 -2.84 -13.65 2.83
N THR A 169 -2.28 -13.64 4.04
CA THR A 169 -2.97 -13.12 5.22
C THR A 169 -3.17 -11.61 5.11
N GLY A 170 -2.15 -10.86 4.68
CA GLY A 170 -2.21 -9.41 4.44
C GLY A 170 -3.30 -9.05 3.43
N ILE A 171 -3.34 -9.72 2.28
CA ILE A 171 -4.39 -9.54 1.27
C ILE A 171 -5.77 -9.82 1.88
N GLY A 172 -5.92 -10.90 2.64
CA GLY A 172 -7.18 -11.25 3.29
C GLY A 172 -7.67 -10.17 4.26
N VAL A 173 -6.78 -9.68 5.11
CA VAL A 173 -7.08 -8.59 6.07
C VAL A 173 -7.41 -7.29 5.34
N SER A 174 -6.68 -6.96 4.27
CA SER A 174 -6.92 -5.76 3.46
C SER A 174 -8.28 -5.79 2.76
N VAL A 175 -8.68 -6.93 2.22
CA VAL A 175 -10.01 -7.10 1.60
C VAL A 175 -11.13 -6.95 2.64
N LEU A 176 -10.98 -7.57 3.81
CA LEU A 176 -11.94 -7.42 4.91
C LEU A 176 -12.03 -5.97 5.41
N GLY A 177 -10.89 -5.31 5.55
CA GLY A 177 -10.80 -3.90 5.93
C GLY A 177 -11.50 -2.98 4.91
N LEU A 178 -11.24 -3.19 3.62
CA LEU A 178 -11.90 -2.45 2.54
C LEU A 178 -13.43 -2.63 2.57
N LEU A 179 -13.91 -3.86 2.79
CA LEU A 179 -15.34 -4.14 2.91
C LEU A 179 -15.95 -3.43 4.14
N ALA A 180 -15.29 -3.47 5.28
CA ALA A 180 -15.74 -2.82 6.51
C ALA A 180 -15.84 -1.29 6.32
N VAL A 181 -14.82 -0.67 5.71
CA VAL A 181 -14.82 0.76 5.40
C VAL A 181 -15.89 1.09 4.37
N PHE A 182 -16.06 0.28 3.34
CA PHE A 182 -17.09 0.48 2.33
C PHE A 182 -18.49 0.52 2.95
N VAL A 183 -18.82 -0.46 3.79
CA VAL A 183 -20.08 -0.51 4.52
C VAL A 183 -20.25 0.73 5.42
N SER A 184 -19.20 1.08 6.18
CA SER A 184 -19.20 2.25 7.07
C SER A 184 -19.44 3.55 6.29
N VAL A 185 -18.80 3.74 5.15
CA VAL A 185 -18.96 4.94 4.30
C VAL A 185 -20.39 5.02 3.74
N ILE A 186 -21.01 3.91 3.35
CA ILE A 186 -22.40 3.89 2.91
C ILE A 186 -23.33 4.35 4.03
N PHE A 187 -23.20 3.81 5.24
CA PHE A 187 -24.01 4.17 6.39
C PHE A 187 -23.81 5.64 6.77
N LEU A 188 -22.58 6.08 6.89
CA LEU A 188 -22.22 7.45 7.27
C LEU A 188 -22.72 8.47 6.23
N SER A 189 -22.57 8.15 4.95
CA SER A 189 -23.07 8.97 3.84
C SER A 189 -24.60 9.08 3.85
N ALA A 190 -25.32 8.02 4.21
CA ALA A 190 -26.77 8.07 4.35
C ALA A 190 -27.22 8.93 5.53
N TYR A 191 -26.48 8.86 6.64
CA TYR A 191 -26.78 9.64 7.85
C TYR A 191 -26.50 11.14 7.66
N MET A 192 -25.37 11.50 7.06
CA MET A 192 -24.98 12.91 6.85
C MET A 192 -25.87 13.66 5.84
N ILE A 193 -26.39 12.98 4.82
CA ILE A 193 -27.15 13.64 3.75
C ILE A 193 -28.58 13.96 4.19
N ARG A 194 -29.17 13.20 5.12
CA ARG A 194 -30.54 13.44 5.61
C ARG A 194 -30.79 14.88 6.11
N PRO A 195 -29.94 15.49 6.94
CA PRO A 195 -30.16 16.87 7.39
C PRO A 195 -30.03 17.91 6.27
N PHE A 196 -29.13 17.68 5.28
CA PHE A 196 -28.97 18.60 4.15
C PHE A 196 -30.20 18.66 3.28
N LEU A 197 -30.86 17.53 3.00
CA LEU A 197 -32.11 17.48 2.22
C LEU A 197 -33.23 18.20 2.93
N LYS A 198 -33.35 18.06 4.25
CA LYS A 198 -34.35 18.78 5.04
C LYS A 198 -34.13 20.31 5.04
N ASN A 199 -32.88 20.75 5.04
CA ASN A 199 -32.58 22.18 4.99
C ASN A 199 -32.82 22.77 3.59
N GLU A 200 -32.56 22.03 2.52
CA GLU A 200 -32.86 22.47 1.15
C GLU A 200 -34.37 22.64 0.92
N GLU A 201 -35.18 21.73 1.45
CA GLU A 201 -36.64 21.86 1.40
C GLU A 201 -37.17 23.08 2.19
N LYS A 202 -36.61 23.30 3.40
CA LYS A 202 -36.95 24.48 4.21
C LYS A 202 -36.59 25.79 3.51
N GLN A 203 -35.42 25.84 2.89
CA GLN A 203 -34.94 27.00 2.17
C GLN A 203 -35.79 27.30 0.93
N LYS A 204 -36.20 26.27 0.18
CA LYS A 204 -37.11 26.41 -0.97
C LYS A 204 -38.49 26.92 -0.53
N ARG A 205 -39.07 26.35 0.54
CA ARG A 205 -40.34 26.83 1.11
C ARG A 205 -40.23 28.27 1.55
N PHE A 206 -39.18 28.62 2.29
CA PHE A 206 -38.93 29.99 2.74
C PHE A 206 -38.89 30.99 1.57
N ILE A 207 -38.17 30.67 0.49
CA ILE A 207 -38.07 31.52 -0.70
C ILE A 207 -39.44 31.65 -1.38
N THR A 208 -40.21 30.57 -1.46
CA THR A 208 -41.54 30.57 -2.06
C THR A 208 -42.53 31.40 -1.22
N ASP A 209 -42.53 31.18 0.09
CA ASP A 209 -43.45 31.91 1.02
C ASP A 209 -43.08 33.40 1.07
N ALA A 210 -41.76 33.72 1.17
CA ALA A 210 -41.31 35.12 1.11
C ALA A 210 -41.63 35.78 -0.22
N GLY A 211 -41.54 35.05 -1.34
CA GLY A 211 -41.97 35.56 -2.65
C GLY A 211 -43.46 35.90 -2.72
N HIS A 212 -44.31 35.08 -2.11
CA HIS A 212 -45.74 35.37 -2.01
C HIS A 212 -46.04 36.54 -1.08
N GLU A 213 -45.40 36.61 0.08
CA GLU A 213 -45.61 37.70 1.04
C GLU A 213 -45.04 39.05 0.56
N LEU A 214 -44.00 39.06 -0.26
CA LEU A 214 -43.46 40.27 -0.88
C LEU A 214 -44.25 40.74 -2.08
N LYS A 215 -45.01 39.89 -2.77
CA LYS A 215 -45.80 40.26 -3.94
C LYS A 215 -46.94 41.18 -3.58
N THR A 216 -47.59 41.01 -2.43
CA THR A 216 -48.70 41.83 -1.96
C THR A 216 -48.29 43.27 -1.65
N PRO A 217 -47.23 43.57 -0.83
CA PRO A 217 -46.80 44.95 -0.60
C PRO A 217 -46.24 45.62 -1.88
N LEU A 218 -45.60 44.85 -2.75
CA LEU A 218 -45.09 45.37 -4.01
C LEU A 218 -46.24 45.80 -4.93
N ALA A 219 -47.35 45.03 -4.99
CA ALA A 219 -48.50 45.36 -5.76
C ALA A 219 -49.23 46.60 -5.20
N ILE A 220 -49.21 46.80 -3.87
CA ILE A 220 -49.81 48.04 -3.24
C ILE A 220 -48.91 49.24 -3.59
N ILE A 221 -47.62 49.15 -3.51
CA ILE A 221 -46.71 50.24 -3.87
C ILE A 221 -46.84 50.60 -5.36
N ASP A 222 -47.00 49.61 -6.23
CA ASP A 222 -47.15 49.81 -7.66
C ASP A 222 -48.52 50.54 -7.95
N ALA A 223 -49.56 50.10 -7.29
CA ALA A 223 -50.89 50.80 -7.37
C ALA A 223 -50.81 52.23 -6.83
N ASP A 224 -50.16 52.47 -5.70
CA ASP A 224 -49.99 53.81 -5.11
C ASP A 224 -49.15 54.72 -6.01
N THR A 225 -48.10 54.21 -6.64
CA THR A 225 -47.26 54.97 -7.58
C THR A 225 -48.07 55.33 -8.86
N GLU A 226 -48.95 54.44 -9.33
CA GLU A 226 -49.83 54.70 -10.50
C GLU A 226 -50.83 55.75 -10.19
N VAL A 227 -51.47 55.74 -9.02
CA VAL A 227 -52.37 56.77 -8.55
C VAL A 227 -51.73 58.15 -8.44
N LEU A 228 -50.52 58.20 -7.85
CA LEU A 228 -49.70 59.42 -7.75
C LEU A 228 -49.31 59.98 -9.14
N ALA A 229 -48.97 59.10 -10.09
CA ALA A 229 -48.66 59.51 -11.46
C ALA A 229 -49.88 60.10 -12.18
N MET A 230 -51.07 59.52 -11.97
CA MET A 230 -52.34 60.06 -12.51
C MET A 230 -52.68 61.38 -11.88
N ASP A 231 -52.50 61.59 -10.59
CA ASP A 231 -52.82 62.85 -9.89
C ASP A 231 -51.83 63.95 -10.29
N MET A 232 -50.53 63.67 -10.44
CA MET A 232 -49.58 64.63 -11.01
C MET A 232 -49.86 64.98 -12.46
N GLY A 233 -50.31 64.01 -13.25
CA GLY A 233 -50.79 64.27 -14.62
C GLY A 233 -51.99 65.23 -14.67
N LYS A 234 -52.95 65.07 -13.76
CA LYS A 234 -54.12 66.01 -13.61
C LYS A 234 -53.63 67.37 -13.13
N MET A 235 -52.76 67.45 -12.18
CA MET A 235 -52.24 68.74 -11.70
C MET A 235 -51.44 69.51 -12.78
N ASN A 236 -50.66 68.84 -13.59
CA ASN A 236 -49.95 69.42 -14.74
C ASN A 236 -50.95 69.89 -15.81
N GLY A 237 -52.01 69.13 -16.08
CA GLY A 237 -53.09 69.52 -16.96
C GLY A 237 -53.82 70.75 -16.45
N PHE A 238 -54.05 70.85 -15.14
CA PHE A 238 -54.69 72.02 -14.50
C PHE A 238 -53.81 73.31 -14.54
N ARG A 239 -52.49 73.13 -14.41
CA ARG A 239 -51.52 74.25 -14.58
C ARG A 239 -51.46 74.75 -16.00
N ILE A 240 -51.52 73.90 -17.00
CA ILE A 240 -51.53 74.25 -18.42
C ILE A 240 -52.80 74.99 -18.76
N PHE A 241 -53.96 74.55 -18.23
CA PHE A 241 -55.27 75.26 -18.44
C PHE A 241 -55.30 76.65 -17.79
N ARG A 242 -54.63 76.80 -16.60
CA ARG A 242 -54.58 78.10 -15.89
C ARG A 242 -53.65 79.11 -16.58
N CYS A 243 -52.57 78.67 -17.16
CA CYS A 243 -51.70 79.55 -17.97
C CYS A 243 -52.41 79.97 -19.26
N ARG A 244 -53.19 79.07 -19.88
CA ARG A 244 -53.93 79.44 -21.14
C ARG A 244 -55.12 80.37 -20.96
N ALA A 245 -55.69 80.34 -19.75
CA ALA A 245 -56.83 81.28 -19.42
C ALA A 245 -56.34 82.72 -19.11
N SER A 246 -55.05 82.89 -18.65
CA SER A 246 -54.47 84.22 -18.40
C SER A 246 -54.03 84.92 -19.68
N ASP A 247 -53.69 84.12 -20.75
CA ASP A 247 -53.26 84.69 -22.05
C ASP A 247 -54.43 85.15 -22.96
N LEU A 248 -55.69 84.92 -22.56
CA LEU A 248 -56.85 85.32 -23.27
C LEU A 248 -57.57 86.59 -22.74
N GLN A 249 -56.96 87.27 -21.71
CA GLN A 249 -57.47 88.54 -21.12
C GLN A 249 -56.53 89.74 -21.27
N ASN A 250 -55.59 89.73 -22.22
CA ASN A 250 -54.85 90.90 -22.63
C ASN A 250 -55.06 91.24 -24.09
#